data_5090a5370c26c31fbf8b638145b40970
#
_entry.id   5090a5370c26c31fbf8b638145b40970
#
_cell.length_a   1.000
_cell.length_b   1.000
_cell.length_c   1.000
_cell.angle_alpha   90.00
_cell.angle_beta   90.00
_cell.angle_gamma   90.00
#
_symmetry.space_group_name_H-M   'P 1'
#
loop_
_entity.id
_entity.type
_entity.pdbx_description
1 polymer ?
#
loop_
_entity_poly.entity_id
_entity_poly.type
_entity_poly.pdbx_seq_one_letter_code
_entity_poly.pdbx_strand_id
1 'polypeptide(L)'
;MERSPATFEEFWPEYVRAHSNKTNRTLHVIGMSLALACLVAAVFKRRPLLLLLAPVLGYGFAWCGHFFIEKNMPSSFGHPLYSLRANALLWWKTISGDMDAEVKRVLEEAAIADQPAPEHVAAVVN
;
A
#
# COMPACT_ATOMS: atom_id res chain seq x y z
N MET A 1 1.77 -22.46 -0.33
CA MET A 1 1.61 -21.59 -1.51
C MET A 1 0.54 -20.57 -1.16
N GLU A 2 0.94 -19.36 -0.82
CA GLU A 2 -0.04 -18.29 -0.56
C GLU A 2 -0.82 -18.03 -1.85
N ARG A 3 -2.12 -18.07 -1.72
CA ARG A 3 -3.03 -17.84 -2.84
C ARG A 3 -2.99 -16.35 -3.23
N SER A 4 -2.70 -16.06 -4.48
CA SER A 4 -2.80 -14.68 -4.99
C SER A 4 -4.19 -14.10 -4.74
N PRO A 5 -4.28 -12.85 -4.25
CA PRO A 5 -5.57 -12.21 -4.02
C PRO A 5 -6.38 -12.13 -5.32
N ALA A 6 -7.62 -12.62 -5.27
CA ALA A 6 -8.53 -12.63 -6.42
C ALA A 6 -9.27 -11.28 -6.58
N THR A 7 -9.42 -10.54 -5.49
CA THR A 7 -10.11 -9.25 -5.44
C THR A 7 -9.26 -8.17 -4.80
N PHE A 8 -9.64 -6.91 -5.02
CA PHE A 8 -8.98 -5.79 -4.37
C PHE A 8 -9.22 -5.78 -2.85
N GLU A 9 -10.38 -6.25 -2.40
CA GLU A 9 -10.74 -6.37 -1.00
C GLU A 9 -9.84 -7.37 -0.24
N GLU A 10 -9.42 -8.44 -0.92
CA GLU A 10 -8.41 -9.38 -0.38
C GLU A 10 -7.00 -8.78 -0.42
N PHE A 11 -6.67 -8.03 -1.46
CA PHE A 11 -5.37 -7.40 -1.65
C PHE A 11 -5.11 -6.25 -0.66
N TRP A 12 -6.11 -5.44 -0.34
CA TRP A 12 -5.96 -4.23 0.46
C TRP A 12 -5.37 -4.46 1.85
N PRO A 13 -5.82 -5.44 2.67
CA PRO A 13 -5.22 -5.71 3.97
C PRO A 13 -3.75 -6.12 3.88
N GLU A 14 -3.36 -6.91 2.88
CA GLU A 14 -1.96 -7.29 2.65
C GLU A 14 -1.11 -6.07 2.28
N TYR A 15 -1.65 -5.20 1.42
CA TYR A 15 -1.01 -3.94 1.05
C TYR A 15 -0.79 -3.04 2.26
N VAL A 16 -1.79 -2.89 3.13
CA VAL A 16 -1.70 -2.09 4.36
C VAL A 16 -0.63 -2.64 5.31
N ARG A 17 -0.57 -3.97 5.49
CA ARG A 17 0.49 -4.61 6.29
C ARG A 17 1.89 -4.33 5.76
N ALA A 18 2.07 -4.41 4.44
CA ALA A 18 3.33 -4.08 3.77
C ALA A 18 3.70 -2.59 3.86
N HIS A 19 2.78 -1.73 4.28
CA HIS A 19 2.94 -0.29 4.47
C HIS A 19 2.66 0.15 5.91
N SER A 20 2.96 -0.70 6.88
CA SER A 20 2.71 -0.42 8.31
C SER A 20 3.61 0.68 8.88
N ASN A 21 4.80 0.88 8.31
CA ASN A 21 5.71 1.93 8.74
C ASN A 21 5.27 3.31 8.22
N LYS A 22 5.13 4.26 9.13
CA LYS A 22 4.68 5.63 8.81
C LYS A 22 5.62 6.36 7.86
N THR A 23 6.94 6.18 8.00
CA THR A 23 7.94 6.80 7.12
C THR A 23 7.79 6.30 5.68
N ASN A 24 7.59 4.99 5.48
CA ASN A 24 7.30 4.43 4.16
C ASN A 24 6.03 5.03 3.56
N ARG A 25 4.94 5.12 4.31
CA ARG A 25 3.71 5.77 3.83
C ARG A 25 3.92 7.23 3.46
N THR A 26 4.73 7.96 4.23
CA THR A 26 5.08 9.35 3.90
C THR A 26 5.82 9.45 2.57
N LEU A 27 6.78 8.55 2.30
CA LEU A 27 7.47 8.49 1.01
C LEU A 27 6.51 8.20 -0.15
N HIS A 28 5.54 7.30 0.05
CA HIS A 28 4.49 7.04 -0.95
C HIS A 28 3.63 8.29 -1.23
N VAL A 29 3.27 9.03 -0.19
CA VAL A 29 2.50 10.28 -0.34
C VAL A 29 3.30 11.33 -1.08
N ILE A 30 4.58 11.51 -0.76
CA ILE A 30 5.47 12.45 -1.46
C ILE A 30 5.59 12.07 -2.93
N GLY A 31 5.92 10.81 -3.21
CA GLY A 31 6.07 10.30 -4.58
C GLY A 31 4.80 10.45 -5.41
N MET A 32 3.65 10.09 -4.85
CA MET A 32 2.36 10.24 -5.51
C MET A 32 1.99 11.70 -5.77
N SER A 33 2.23 12.58 -4.81
CA SER A 33 1.97 14.02 -4.96
C SER A 33 2.84 14.65 -6.04
N LEU A 34 4.12 14.31 -6.09
CA LEU A 34 5.04 14.77 -7.14
C LEU A 34 4.65 14.22 -8.51
N ALA A 35 4.26 12.94 -8.60
CA ALA A 35 3.79 12.33 -9.82
C ALA A 35 2.53 13.04 -10.35
N LEU A 36 1.54 13.29 -9.49
CA LEU A 36 0.33 14.03 -9.85
C LEU A 36 0.65 15.46 -10.31
N ALA A 37 1.54 16.15 -9.59
CA ALA A 37 2.00 17.50 -10.00
C ALA A 37 2.66 17.48 -11.38
N CYS A 38 3.49 16.48 -11.70
CA CYS A 38 4.08 16.30 -13.01
C CYS A 38 3.03 16.06 -14.09
N LEU A 39 2.01 15.23 -13.83
CA LEU A 39 0.93 14.97 -14.79
C LEU A 39 0.12 16.23 -15.07
N VAL A 40 -0.25 16.98 -14.05
CA VAL A 40 -0.96 18.27 -14.21
C VAL A 40 -0.10 19.25 -14.99
N ALA A 41 1.17 19.42 -14.63
CA ALA A 41 2.09 20.32 -15.32
C ALA A 41 2.35 19.91 -16.78
N ALA A 42 2.36 18.60 -17.07
CA ALA A 42 2.52 18.09 -18.44
C ALA A 42 1.40 18.59 -19.36
N VAL A 43 0.16 18.58 -18.85
CA VAL A 43 -1.02 19.06 -19.59
C VAL A 43 -0.95 20.57 -19.79
N PHE A 44 -0.81 21.35 -18.70
CA PHE A 44 -0.86 22.81 -18.75
C PHE A 44 0.34 23.44 -19.48
N LYS A 45 1.53 22.88 -19.32
CA LYS A 45 2.76 23.39 -19.94
C LYS A 45 3.06 22.72 -21.30
N ARG A 46 2.25 21.76 -21.71
CA ARG A 46 2.44 20.98 -22.95
C ARG A 46 3.85 20.38 -23.05
N ARG A 47 4.37 19.86 -21.94
CA ARG A 47 5.70 19.24 -21.87
C ARG A 47 5.59 17.74 -21.67
N PRO A 48 5.67 16.93 -22.72
CA PRO A 48 5.51 15.47 -22.64
C PRO A 48 6.58 14.78 -21.78
N LEU A 49 7.76 15.38 -21.63
CA LEU A 49 8.81 14.85 -20.77
C LEU A 49 8.36 14.68 -19.29
N LEU A 50 7.46 15.54 -18.83
CA LEU A 50 6.90 15.44 -17.48
C LEU A 50 6.04 14.19 -17.29
N LEU A 51 5.46 13.61 -18.37
CA LEU A 51 4.75 12.32 -18.32
C LEU A 51 5.71 11.18 -18.01
N LEU A 52 6.95 11.24 -18.48
CA LEU A 52 7.98 10.25 -18.18
C LEU A 52 8.54 10.44 -16.76
N LEU A 53 8.62 11.67 -16.27
CA LEU A 53 9.11 11.97 -14.93
C LEU A 53 8.12 11.53 -13.84
N ALA A 54 6.82 11.57 -14.09
CA ALA A 54 5.79 11.20 -13.12
C ALA A 54 5.97 9.77 -12.55
N PRO A 55 6.06 8.70 -13.36
CA PRO A 55 6.30 7.35 -12.82
C PRO A 55 7.66 7.21 -12.15
N VAL A 56 8.70 7.89 -12.61
CA VAL A 56 10.03 7.87 -11.98
C VAL A 56 9.96 8.39 -10.55
N LEU A 57 9.29 9.50 -10.32
CA LEU A 57 9.10 10.06 -8.98
C LEU A 57 8.17 9.19 -8.14
N GLY A 58 7.03 8.75 -8.66
CA GLY A 58 6.08 7.92 -7.95
C GLY A 58 6.70 6.61 -7.48
N TYR A 59 7.29 5.83 -8.38
CA TYR A 59 7.92 4.55 -8.06
C TYR A 59 9.25 4.72 -7.32
N GLY A 60 10.05 5.74 -7.63
CA GLY A 60 11.32 5.99 -6.98
C GLY A 60 11.17 6.17 -5.47
N PHE A 61 10.28 7.05 -5.03
CA PHE A 61 9.97 7.23 -3.61
C PHE A 61 9.35 6.00 -2.96
N ALA A 62 8.41 5.35 -3.65
CA ALA A 62 7.77 4.13 -3.16
C ALA A 62 8.77 2.98 -2.96
N TRP A 63 9.64 2.74 -3.92
CA TRP A 63 10.66 1.68 -3.83
C TRP A 63 11.71 1.98 -2.78
N CYS A 64 12.12 3.23 -2.61
CA CYS A 64 12.97 3.63 -1.49
C CYS A 64 12.33 3.26 -0.15
N GLY A 65 11.04 3.53 0.02
CA GLY A 65 10.30 3.15 1.21
C GLY A 65 10.28 1.64 1.45
N HIS A 66 10.01 0.85 0.40
CA HIS A 66 9.98 -0.61 0.52
C HIS A 66 11.36 -1.22 0.80
N PHE A 67 12.38 -0.84 0.04
CA PHE A 67 13.69 -1.47 0.16
C PHE A 67 14.48 -1.03 1.38
N PHE A 68 14.39 0.24 1.77
CA PHE A 68 15.22 0.80 2.84
C PHE A 68 14.50 0.91 4.20
N ILE A 69 13.19 1.09 4.22
CA ILE A 69 12.40 1.30 5.44
C ILE A 69 11.67 0.02 5.87
N GLU A 70 10.77 -0.49 5.02
CA GLU A 70 10.00 -1.73 5.32
C GLU A 70 10.84 -3.00 5.11
N LYS A 71 11.86 -2.95 4.25
CA LYS A 71 12.70 -4.09 3.86
C LYS A 71 11.88 -5.26 3.28
N ASN A 72 10.91 -4.92 2.45
CA ASN A 72 10.04 -5.85 1.76
C ASN A 72 9.99 -5.57 0.25
N MET A 73 9.34 -6.45 -0.50
CA MET A 73 9.15 -6.28 -1.94
C MET A 73 7.93 -5.39 -2.22
N PRO A 74 8.06 -4.42 -3.14
CA PRO A 74 6.91 -3.66 -3.62
C PRO A 74 5.85 -4.57 -4.22
N SER A 75 4.59 -4.40 -3.83
CA SER A 75 3.44 -5.16 -4.36
C SER A 75 3.20 -4.94 -5.86
N SER A 76 3.73 -3.86 -6.42
CA SER A 76 3.67 -3.55 -7.86
C SER A 76 4.34 -4.60 -8.74
N PHE A 77 5.29 -5.37 -8.23
CA PHE A 77 5.91 -6.48 -8.97
C PHE A 77 4.98 -7.67 -9.18
N GLY A 78 4.05 -7.90 -8.26
CA GLY A 78 3.07 -9.00 -8.38
C GLY A 78 1.71 -8.55 -8.93
N HIS A 79 1.21 -7.41 -8.48
CA HIS A 79 -0.13 -6.90 -8.77
C HIS A 79 -0.11 -5.41 -9.13
N PRO A 80 0.36 -5.02 -10.32
CA PRO A 80 0.59 -3.61 -10.67
C PRO A 80 -0.67 -2.75 -10.63
N LEU A 81 -1.81 -3.25 -11.11
CA LEU A 81 -3.08 -2.49 -11.13
C LEU A 81 -3.68 -2.33 -9.73
N TYR A 82 -3.67 -3.41 -8.94
CA TYR A 82 -4.12 -3.33 -7.54
C TYR A 82 -3.21 -2.40 -6.71
N SER A 83 -1.90 -2.46 -6.94
CA SER A 83 -0.94 -1.59 -6.27
C SER A 83 -1.12 -0.12 -6.62
N LEU A 84 -1.42 0.19 -7.87
CA LEU A 84 -1.71 1.57 -8.28
C LEU A 84 -2.98 2.09 -7.60
N ARG A 85 -4.06 1.30 -7.60
CA ARG A 85 -5.30 1.64 -6.89
C ARG A 85 -5.09 1.78 -5.39
N ALA A 86 -4.36 0.85 -4.78
CA ALA A 86 -4.04 0.87 -3.36
C ALA A 86 -3.17 2.07 -2.97
N ASN A 87 -2.19 2.45 -3.80
CA ASN A 87 -1.37 3.63 -3.58
C ASN A 87 -2.20 4.92 -3.63
N ALA A 88 -3.14 5.04 -4.56
CA ALA A 88 -4.07 6.16 -4.62
C ALA A 88 -4.97 6.22 -3.37
N LEU A 89 -5.47 5.07 -2.89
CA LEU A 89 -6.27 4.98 -1.68
C LEU A 89 -5.45 5.30 -0.41
N LEU A 90 -4.21 4.82 -0.33
CA LEU A 90 -3.28 5.14 0.76
C LEU A 90 -3.01 6.66 0.79
N TRP A 91 -2.73 7.25 -0.37
CA TRP A 91 -2.52 8.69 -0.51
C TRP A 91 -3.74 9.48 0.00
N TRP A 92 -4.93 9.11 -0.45
CA TRP A 92 -6.17 9.76 -0.01
C TRP A 92 -6.42 9.61 1.49
N LYS A 93 -6.33 8.38 2.02
CA LYS A 93 -6.52 8.10 3.45
C LYS A 93 -5.46 8.78 4.33
N THR A 94 -4.24 8.95 3.84
CA THR A 94 -3.19 9.67 4.58
C THR A 94 -3.49 11.17 4.66
N ILE A 95 -3.91 11.78 3.55
CA ILE A 95 -4.28 13.21 3.50
C ILE A 95 -5.52 13.48 4.33
N SER A 96 -6.52 12.61 4.29
CA SER A 96 -7.76 12.75 5.09
C SER A 96 -7.55 12.43 6.58
N GLY A 97 -6.41 11.85 6.97
CA GLY A 97 -6.09 11.51 8.36
C GLY A 97 -6.59 10.13 8.81
N ASP A 98 -7.13 9.31 7.90
CA ASP A 98 -7.75 8.02 8.22
C ASP A 98 -6.77 6.83 8.16
N MET A 99 -5.57 7.03 7.60
CA MET A 99 -4.67 5.91 7.31
C MET A 99 -4.10 5.24 8.56
N ASP A 100 -3.79 6.00 9.60
CA ASP A 100 -3.24 5.42 10.84
C ASP A 100 -4.28 4.52 11.55
N ALA A 101 -5.56 4.90 11.54
CA ALA A 101 -6.65 4.06 12.04
C ALA A 101 -6.83 2.79 11.20
N GLU A 102 -6.70 2.90 9.89
CA GLU A 102 -6.78 1.77 8.96
C GLU A 102 -5.65 0.76 9.19
N VAL A 103 -4.41 1.23 9.37
CA VAL A 103 -3.26 0.37 9.72
C VAL A 103 -3.51 -0.35 11.03
N LYS A 104 -3.96 0.35 12.06
CA LYS A 104 -4.28 -0.24 13.36
C LYS A 104 -5.33 -1.34 13.24
N ARG A 105 -6.43 -1.07 12.54
CA ARG A 105 -7.51 -2.03 12.30
C ARG A 105 -6.99 -3.32 11.63
N VAL A 106 -6.24 -3.17 10.54
CA VAL A 106 -5.72 -4.32 9.78
C VAL A 106 -4.74 -5.15 10.60
N LEU A 107 -3.86 -4.50 11.39
CA LEU A 107 -2.91 -5.21 12.25
C LEU A 107 -3.61 -5.94 13.41
N GLU A 108 -4.64 -5.36 13.99
CA GLU A 108 -5.45 -5.99 15.05
C GLU A 108 -6.22 -7.20 14.49
N GLU A 109 -6.85 -7.08 13.32
CA GLU A 109 -7.54 -8.19 12.66
C GLU A 109 -6.59 -9.35 12.33
N ALA A 110 -5.39 -9.05 11.84
CA ALA A 110 -4.37 -10.06 11.57
C ALA A 110 -3.91 -10.77 12.86
N ALA A 111 -3.69 -10.02 13.94
CA ALA A 111 -3.29 -10.59 15.23
C ALA A 111 -4.37 -11.51 15.83
N ILE A 112 -5.65 -11.21 15.62
CA ILE A 112 -6.77 -12.06 16.04
C ILE A 112 -6.82 -13.34 15.19
N ALA A 113 -6.61 -13.23 13.88
CA ALA A 113 -6.63 -14.37 12.96
C ALA A 113 -5.48 -15.37 13.24
N ASP A 114 -4.34 -14.88 13.72
CA ASP A 114 -3.18 -15.71 14.06
C ASP A 114 -3.26 -16.37 15.45
N GLN A 115 -4.30 -16.08 16.25
CA GLN A 115 -4.49 -16.73 17.55
C GLN A 115 -4.92 -18.19 17.38
N PRO A 116 -4.33 -19.13 18.12
CA PRO A 116 -4.78 -20.51 18.11
C PRO A 116 -6.24 -20.59 18.59
N ALA A 117 -7.03 -21.46 17.94
CA ALA A 117 -8.41 -21.69 18.35
C ALA A 117 -8.49 -22.03 19.85
N PRO A 118 -9.43 -21.45 20.59
CA PRO A 118 -9.55 -21.72 22.03
C PRO A 118 -9.73 -23.21 22.28
N GLU A 119 -8.93 -23.78 23.20
CA GLU A 119 -8.86 -25.22 23.49
C GLU A 119 -10.23 -25.89 23.76
N HIS A 120 -11.23 -25.14 24.24
CA HIS A 120 -12.54 -25.70 24.52
C HIS A 120 -13.35 -26.08 23.26
N VAL A 121 -12.99 -25.56 22.05
CA VAL A 121 -13.62 -25.96 20.80
C VAL A 121 -13.08 -27.32 20.32
N ALA A 122 -11.84 -27.65 20.63
CA ALA A 122 -11.23 -28.93 20.27
C ALA A 122 -11.84 -30.11 21.07
N ALA A 123 -12.38 -29.86 22.27
CA ALA A 123 -13.00 -30.89 23.12
C ALA A 123 -14.42 -31.28 22.69
N VAL A 124 -15.08 -30.55 21.81
CA VAL A 124 -16.48 -30.80 21.37
C VAL A 124 -16.55 -31.64 20.10
N VAL A 125 -15.45 -31.84 19.39
CA VAL A 125 -15.39 -32.52 18.08
C VAL A 125 -14.87 -33.96 18.15
N ASN A 126 -14.52 -34.46 19.35
CA ASN A 126 -14.14 -35.87 19.58
C ASN A 126 -15.25 -36.68 20.23
#